data_9dfc296e9a042583c46252e5753525ab
#
_entry.id   9dfc296e9a042583c46252e5753525ab
#
_cell.length_a   1.000
_cell.length_b   1.000
_cell.length_c   1.000
_cell.angle_alpha   90.00
_cell.angle_beta   90.00
_cell.angle_gamma   90.00
#
_symmetry.space_group_name_H-M   'P 1'
#
loop_
_entity.id
_entity.type
_entity.pdbx_description
1 polymer ?
#
loop_
_entity_poly.entity_id
_entity_poly.type
_entity_poly.pdbx_seq_one_letter_code
_entity_poly.pdbx_strand_id
1 'polypeptide(L)'
;MSDQHTRNNHYVPQWYQRGFLRPGQSQLFYLNLAPDHIVLPDGQQMPRKALHKWGTKNCFVEYDLYTTHFGPIINDEVEKYLFGVIDDSGAKALRAFTGENRTEMHESFQDFFEYIAVQKLRTIKGLDWIRSCYGTLDQVGLMVEMQALRRMHCTMWAEGVREIVSARDSDVKFILTDHPVTIYNAALEPSSKQCEYPQDPLVASTGSQTVFALNADHCLILTHLEYAKSPKETDLTRLRTNSRHVGASMTRTDNFLRDRRLSRDDVIAINHLLKSRAKRYIAATDENWLYPEREFNGSWAQIAEVLLPKADLWRFGGEIYVGYKDGTSGYWDEHGRTSKAHEILTRKTRRKNISAGDFCGCGSAYAFKDCCQRLPLAERPSWKTYGIRERNLMFCKAVKGILGLSDGGSWEDVRRNLSDEQVKHIHLTFASLWPEDTDLASLIPRPNPKVLRSVYMGISDPRTVEATVLGWLPFIEEIVLVNPFFLSTRMKPEFSPIESPTGHKMQTLKNVILLLK
;
A
#
# COMPACT_ATOMS: atom_id res chain seq x y z
N MET A 1 36.71 19.95 7.66
CA MET A 1 35.72 19.21 8.47
C MET A 1 35.96 17.75 8.16
N SER A 2 36.32 16.92 9.16
CA SER A 2 36.55 15.49 8.92
C SER A 2 35.23 14.86 8.52
N ASP A 3 35.15 14.31 7.34
CA ASP A 3 34.00 13.49 6.85
C ASP A 3 33.90 12.25 7.75
N GLN A 4 33.10 12.37 8.81
CA GLN A 4 32.85 11.28 9.73
C GLN A 4 31.75 10.41 9.12
N HIS A 5 32.13 9.37 8.39
CA HIS A 5 31.19 8.42 7.80
C HIS A 5 30.44 7.63 8.88
N THR A 6 29.11 7.52 8.70
CA THR A 6 28.24 6.75 9.59
C THR A 6 28.29 5.29 9.16
N ARG A 7 29.09 4.48 9.85
CA ARG A 7 29.29 3.06 9.52
C ARG A 7 28.44 2.10 10.37
N ASN A 8 27.98 2.54 11.55
CA ASN A 8 27.11 1.75 12.42
C ASN A 8 25.64 2.09 12.12
N ASN A 9 24.99 1.28 11.31
CA ASN A 9 23.63 1.51 10.86
C ASN A 9 22.62 0.81 11.78
N HIS A 10 21.72 1.58 12.40
CA HIS A 10 20.63 1.04 13.19
C HIS A 10 19.44 0.71 12.26
N TYR A 11 19.31 -0.55 11.86
CA TYR A 11 18.20 -1.00 11.01
C TYR A 11 16.85 -1.08 11.76
N VAL A 12 16.91 -1.00 13.09
CA VAL A 12 15.79 -0.68 13.98
C VAL A 12 16.17 0.60 14.71
N PRO A 13 15.55 1.77 14.42
CA PRO A 13 16.00 3.06 14.93
C PRO A 13 16.03 3.15 16.44
N GLN A 14 17.05 3.81 17.00
CA GLN A 14 17.17 3.97 18.45
C GLN A 14 15.98 4.69 19.08
N TRP A 15 15.39 5.66 18.39
CA TRP A 15 14.21 6.37 18.89
C TRP A 15 13.01 5.44 19.03
N TYR A 16 12.85 4.49 18.10
CA TYR A 16 11.79 3.47 18.15
C TYR A 16 12.07 2.45 19.26
N GLN A 17 13.32 2.00 19.42
CA GLN A 17 13.73 1.11 20.52
C GLN A 17 13.42 1.70 21.89
N ARG A 18 13.57 3.05 22.06
CA ARG A 18 13.25 3.75 23.31
C ARG A 18 11.77 3.64 23.71
N GLY A 19 10.86 3.43 22.75
CA GLY A 19 9.45 3.15 23.02
C GLY A 19 9.18 1.84 23.79
N PHE A 20 10.16 0.96 23.87
CA PHE A 20 10.07 -0.32 24.60
C PHE A 20 10.77 -0.28 25.96
N LEU A 21 11.36 0.83 26.35
CA LEU A 21 11.96 1.02 27.68
C LEU A 21 10.87 1.41 28.70
N ARG A 22 10.93 0.82 29.89
CA ARG A 22 10.14 1.28 31.02
C ARG A 22 10.70 2.62 31.55
N PRO A 23 9.86 3.45 32.16
CA PRO A 23 10.33 4.67 32.83
C PRO A 23 11.50 4.37 33.78
N GLY A 24 12.58 5.15 33.65
CA GLY A 24 13.79 4.99 34.46
C GLY A 24 14.76 3.91 34.00
N GLN A 25 14.43 3.11 32.98
CA GLN A 25 15.34 2.13 32.40
C GLN A 25 16.03 2.67 31.15
N SER A 26 17.29 2.28 30.96
CA SER A 26 18.11 2.66 29.79
C SER A 26 18.61 1.48 28.98
N GLN A 27 18.29 0.26 29.41
CA GLN A 27 18.79 -0.99 28.80
C GLN A 27 17.65 -1.97 28.55
N LEU A 28 17.81 -2.75 27.50
CA LEU A 28 16.94 -3.88 27.12
C LEU A 28 17.67 -5.20 27.36
N PHE A 29 16.95 -6.22 27.77
CA PHE A 29 17.40 -7.60 27.57
C PHE A 29 17.35 -7.87 26.07
N TYR A 30 18.47 -8.31 25.51
CA TYR A 30 18.71 -8.51 24.09
C TYR A 30 19.12 -9.96 23.86
N LEU A 31 18.25 -10.72 23.22
CA LEU A 31 18.41 -12.17 23.02
C LEU A 31 18.80 -12.46 21.57
N ASN A 32 19.93 -13.17 21.41
CA ASN A 32 20.31 -13.78 20.15
C ASN A 32 19.65 -15.16 20.04
N LEU A 33 18.79 -15.35 19.04
CA LEU A 33 18.05 -16.60 18.80
C LEU A 33 18.93 -17.70 18.19
N ALA A 34 20.06 -17.32 17.56
CA ALA A 34 21.01 -18.22 16.93
C ALA A 34 22.45 -17.80 17.28
N PRO A 35 22.90 -18.02 18.53
CA PRO A 35 24.21 -17.61 18.97
C PRO A 35 25.32 -18.41 18.24
N ASP A 36 26.37 -17.71 17.83
CA ASP A 36 27.53 -18.33 17.23
C ASP A 36 28.21 -19.26 18.23
N HIS A 37 28.88 -20.28 17.72
CA HIS A 37 29.67 -21.18 18.55
C HIS A 37 31.16 -20.73 18.59
N ILE A 38 31.78 -20.88 19.72
CA ILE A 38 33.21 -20.73 19.89
C ILE A 38 33.84 -22.11 20.06
N VAL A 39 34.99 -22.31 19.44
CA VAL A 39 35.79 -23.52 19.64
C VAL A 39 36.73 -23.25 20.79
N LEU A 40 36.64 -24.03 21.85
CA LEU A 40 37.52 -23.97 22.99
C LEU A 40 38.91 -24.60 22.64
N PRO A 41 39.97 -24.31 23.43
CA PRO A 41 41.29 -24.88 23.17
C PRO A 41 41.36 -26.43 23.19
N ASP A 42 40.39 -27.07 23.82
CA ASP A 42 40.20 -28.54 23.87
C ASP A 42 39.38 -29.10 22.68
N GLY A 43 39.00 -28.24 21.72
CA GLY A 43 38.19 -28.61 20.55
C GLY A 43 36.69 -28.68 20.77
N GLN A 44 36.21 -28.46 21.98
CA GLN A 44 34.76 -28.42 22.23
C GLN A 44 34.11 -27.16 21.65
N GLN A 45 32.94 -27.31 21.09
CA GLN A 45 32.11 -26.17 20.61
C GLN A 45 31.11 -25.77 21.70
N MET A 46 31.18 -24.51 22.10
CA MET A 46 30.23 -23.94 23.03
C MET A 46 29.49 -22.75 22.39
N PRO A 47 28.15 -22.64 22.55
CA PRO A 47 27.42 -21.44 22.09
C PRO A 47 27.89 -20.21 22.88
N ARG A 48 28.08 -19.11 22.21
CA ARG A 48 28.29 -17.81 22.86
C ARG A 48 27.06 -17.45 23.73
N LYS A 49 27.28 -16.61 24.72
CA LYS A 49 26.18 -16.09 25.56
C LYS A 49 25.10 -15.49 24.65
N ALA A 50 23.89 -16.04 24.74
CA ALA A 50 22.75 -15.62 23.91
C ALA A 50 22.08 -14.35 24.43
N LEU A 51 21.99 -14.18 25.75
CA LEU A 51 21.27 -13.10 26.39
C LEU A 51 22.23 -12.04 26.92
N HIS A 52 21.98 -10.79 26.54
CA HIS A 52 22.73 -9.61 26.97
C HIS A 52 21.77 -8.55 27.55
N LYS A 53 22.32 -7.59 28.27
CA LYS A 53 21.58 -6.42 28.71
C LYS A 53 22.31 -5.18 28.17
N TRP A 54 21.72 -4.53 27.16
CA TRP A 54 22.37 -3.46 26.41
C TRP A 54 21.47 -2.23 26.28
N GLY A 55 22.11 -1.07 26.16
CA GLY A 55 21.43 0.15 25.77
C GLY A 55 21.11 0.16 24.26
N THR A 56 20.16 0.99 23.84
CA THR A 56 19.68 1.09 22.45
C THR A 56 20.80 1.35 21.42
N LYS A 57 21.93 1.92 21.85
CA LYS A 57 23.09 2.16 20.98
C LYS A 57 23.73 0.86 20.47
N ASN A 58 23.62 -0.23 21.21
CA ASN A 58 24.27 -1.51 20.90
C ASN A 58 23.28 -2.57 20.38
N CYS A 59 21.98 -2.24 20.32
CA CYS A 59 20.95 -3.16 19.85
C CYS A 59 20.60 -2.85 18.38
N PHE A 60 20.36 -3.90 17.59
CA PHE A 60 19.90 -3.82 16.20
C PHE A 60 20.76 -2.90 15.32
N VAL A 61 22.05 -3.06 15.45
CA VAL A 61 23.07 -2.33 14.68
C VAL A 61 23.83 -3.30 13.79
N GLU A 62 24.08 -2.88 12.55
CA GLU A 62 24.92 -3.61 11.60
C GLU A 62 25.92 -2.63 10.97
N TYR A 63 27.11 -3.14 10.67
CA TYR A 63 28.19 -2.33 10.12
C TYR A 63 28.06 -2.22 8.61
N ASP A 64 28.12 -1.00 8.07
CA ASP A 64 28.06 -0.69 6.63
C ASP A 64 26.82 -1.25 5.89
N LEU A 65 25.70 -1.44 6.59
CA LEU A 65 24.48 -2.06 6.02
C LEU A 65 23.93 -1.28 4.82
N TYR A 66 24.00 0.06 4.85
CA TYR A 66 23.49 0.95 3.80
C TYR A 66 24.59 1.71 3.05
N THR A 67 25.84 1.48 3.41
CA THR A 67 26.99 2.14 2.80
C THR A 67 27.17 1.65 1.36
N THR A 68 27.30 2.58 0.41
CA THR A 68 27.60 2.30 -0.98
C THR A 68 29.02 2.77 -1.32
N HIS A 69 29.69 2.07 -2.21
CA HIS A 69 31.04 2.37 -2.63
C HIS A 69 31.09 2.71 -4.11
N PHE A 70 31.66 3.87 -4.45
CA PHE A 70 31.93 4.29 -5.83
C PHE A 70 33.47 4.41 -6.01
N GLY A 71 34.13 3.28 -6.27
CA GLY A 71 35.58 3.21 -6.23
C GLY A 71 36.11 3.50 -4.82
N PRO A 72 36.98 4.52 -4.63
CA PRO A 72 37.49 4.91 -3.33
C PRO A 72 36.52 5.74 -2.50
N ILE A 73 35.41 6.18 -3.08
CA ILE A 73 34.43 7.08 -2.44
C ILE A 73 33.43 6.23 -1.65
N ILE A 74 33.32 6.52 -0.36
CA ILE A 74 32.32 5.94 0.54
C ILE A 74 31.13 6.89 0.57
N ASN A 75 29.94 6.36 0.27
CA ASN A 75 28.70 7.14 0.31
C ASN A 75 27.76 6.57 1.38
N ASP A 76 27.45 7.37 2.37
CA ASP A 76 26.52 7.09 3.47
C ASP A 76 25.27 8.01 3.45
N GLU A 77 24.99 8.65 2.30
CA GLU A 77 23.86 9.57 2.12
C GLU A 77 22.51 8.92 2.36
N VAL A 78 22.37 7.62 2.06
CA VAL A 78 21.14 6.87 2.33
C VAL A 78 20.81 6.88 3.81
N GLU A 79 21.80 6.67 4.69
CA GLU A 79 21.60 6.73 6.14
C GLU A 79 21.35 8.16 6.62
N LYS A 80 22.19 9.10 6.20
CA LYS A 80 22.16 10.48 6.71
C LYS A 80 20.94 11.26 6.25
N TYR A 81 20.63 11.22 4.97
CA TYR A 81 19.62 12.12 4.39
C TYR A 81 18.28 11.46 4.21
N LEU A 82 18.26 10.20 3.73
CA LEU A 82 17.00 9.54 3.48
C LEU A 82 16.39 8.97 4.75
N PHE A 83 17.11 8.10 5.46
CA PHE A 83 16.58 7.53 6.70
C PHE A 83 16.43 8.57 7.80
N GLY A 84 17.29 9.59 7.86
CA GLY A 84 17.12 10.70 8.80
C GLY A 84 15.77 11.38 8.64
N VAL A 85 15.39 11.75 7.43
CA VAL A 85 14.09 12.40 7.15
C VAL A 85 12.91 11.45 7.43
N ILE A 86 13.01 10.19 7.00
CA ILE A 86 11.94 9.20 7.22
C ILE A 86 11.80 8.86 8.71
N ASP A 87 12.90 8.80 9.45
CA ASP A 87 12.88 8.52 10.88
C ASP A 87 12.29 9.69 11.69
N ASP A 88 12.55 10.93 11.29
CA ASP A 88 11.97 12.12 11.93
C ASP A 88 10.45 12.19 11.73
N SER A 89 9.98 12.04 10.47
CA SER A 89 8.54 12.00 10.17
C SER A 89 7.87 10.76 10.75
N GLY A 90 8.52 9.60 10.69
CA GLY A 90 8.06 8.35 11.28
C GLY A 90 7.95 8.41 12.80
N ALA A 91 8.91 9.05 13.49
CA ALA A 91 8.85 9.24 14.93
C ALA A 91 7.68 10.16 15.35
N LYS A 92 7.42 11.23 14.57
CA LYS A 92 6.27 12.10 14.76
C LYS A 92 4.96 11.33 14.54
N ALA A 93 4.87 10.61 13.44
CA ALA A 93 3.71 9.81 13.10
C ALA A 93 3.42 8.74 14.16
N LEU A 94 4.45 7.99 14.60
CA LEU A 94 4.26 6.94 15.61
C LEU A 94 3.74 7.50 16.93
N ARG A 95 4.23 8.67 17.36
CA ARG A 95 3.70 9.36 18.55
C ARG A 95 2.26 9.78 18.37
N ALA A 96 1.88 10.31 17.20
CA ALA A 96 0.50 10.66 16.89
C ALA A 96 -0.42 9.43 16.98
N PHE A 97 0.00 8.29 16.44
CA PHE A 97 -0.79 7.06 16.44
C PHE A 97 -0.85 6.35 17.79
N THR A 98 0.09 6.57 18.69
CA THR A 98 0.05 6.07 20.07
C THR A 98 -0.56 7.07 21.06
N GLY A 99 -0.73 8.31 20.65
CA GLY A 99 -1.41 9.40 21.37
C GLY A 99 -2.93 9.37 21.18
N GLU A 100 -3.60 10.43 21.65
CA GLU A 100 -5.07 10.56 21.59
C GLU A 100 -5.53 11.63 20.59
N ASN A 101 -4.60 12.37 19.97
CA ASN A 101 -4.91 13.48 19.08
C ASN A 101 -5.21 12.98 17.66
N ARG A 102 -6.48 12.97 17.29
CA ARG A 102 -6.94 12.53 15.97
C ARG A 102 -6.47 13.43 14.82
N THR A 103 -6.29 14.72 15.08
CA THR A 103 -5.80 15.65 14.05
C THR A 103 -4.36 15.32 13.67
N GLU A 104 -3.51 15.09 14.67
CA GLU A 104 -2.12 14.67 14.40
C GLU A 104 -2.04 13.33 13.68
N MET A 105 -2.93 12.38 14.01
CA MET A 105 -3.04 11.11 13.27
C MET A 105 -3.39 11.34 11.80
N HIS A 106 -4.36 12.21 11.54
CA HIS A 106 -4.76 12.55 10.17
C HIS A 106 -3.62 13.18 9.38
N GLU A 107 -2.95 14.16 9.96
CA GLU A 107 -1.82 14.85 9.33
C GLU A 107 -0.62 13.92 9.07
N SER A 108 -0.42 12.93 9.94
CA SER A 108 0.72 11.99 9.89
C SER A 108 0.42 10.68 9.17
N PHE A 109 -0.76 10.53 8.57
CA PHE A 109 -1.24 9.25 8.04
C PHE A 109 -0.34 8.66 6.94
N GLN A 110 0.09 9.49 5.98
CA GLN A 110 0.95 9.04 4.89
C GLN A 110 2.35 8.67 5.41
N ASP A 111 2.91 9.51 6.27
CA ASP A 111 4.23 9.28 6.87
C ASP A 111 4.23 8.00 7.71
N PHE A 112 3.13 7.71 8.39
CA PHE A 112 2.98 6.48 9.18
C PHE A 112 3.10 5.23 8.31
N PHE A 113 2.33 5.13 7.23
CA PHE A 113 2.40 3.96 6.35
C PHE A 113 3.71 3.90 5.55
N GLU A 114 4.26 5.02 5.13
CA GLU A 114 5.57 5.05 4.49
C GLU A 114 6.67 4.57 5.44
N TYR A 115 6.63 5.00 6.72
CA TYR A 115 7.56 4.52 7.74
C TYR A 115 7.45 3.00 7.94
N ILE A 116 6.22 2.45 8.04
CA ILE A 116 6.01 1.01 8.18
C ILE A 116 6.61 0.27 6.97
N ALA A 117 6.37 0.74 5.75
CA ALA A 117 6.90 0.13 4.54
C ALA A 117 8.43 0.15 4.51
N VAL A 118 9.04 1.29 4.84
CA VAL A 118 10.49 1.42 4.93
C VAL A 118 11.05 0.54 6.05
N GLN A 119 10.41 0.53 7.24
CA GLN A 119 10.87 -0.29 8.36
C GLN A 119 10.80 -1.80 8.05
N LYS A 120 9.86 -2.25 7.20
CA LYS A 120 9.86 -3.63 6.71
C LYS A 120 11.04 -3.92 5.79
N LEU A 121 11.39 -2.99 4.91
CA LEU A 121 12.40 -3.20 3.86
C LEU A 121 13.84 -2.99 4.34
N ARG A 122 14.08 -2.02 5.25
CA ARG A 122 15.42 -1.63 5.69
C ARG A 122 16.10 -2.61 6.65
N THR A 123 15.36 -3.56 7.19
CA THR A 123 15.93 -4.61 8.05
C THR A 123 16.78 -5.59 7.25
N ILE A 124 17.67 -6.33 7.93
CA ILE A 124 18.51 -7.32 7.26
C ILE A 124 17.64 -8.34 6.51
N LYS A 125 16.55 -8.82 7.14
CA LYS A 125 15.61 -9.74 6.48
C LYS A 125 14.91 -9.07 5.27
N GLY A 126 14.53 -7.80 5.37
CA GLY A 126 13.93 -7.06 4.27
C GLY A 126 14.88 -6.89 3.08
N LEU A 127 16.14 -6.56 3.32
CA LEU A 127 17.17 -6.47 2.28
C LEU A 127 17.47 -7.84 1.64
N ASP A 128 17.54 -8.89 2.44
CA ASP A 128 17.74 -10.25 1.92
C ASP A 128 16.52 -10.72 1.09
N TRP A 129 15.32 -10.29 1.47
CA TRP A 129 14.12 -10.51 0.66
C TRP A 129 14.22 -9.83 -0.71
N ILE A 130 14.65 -8.56 -0.77
CA ILE A 130 14.87 -7.85 -2.04
C ILE A 130 15.89 -8.60 -2.89
N ARG A 131 17.03 -8.99 -2.31
CA ARG A 131 18.05 -9.78 -3.03
C ARG A 131 17.48 -11.10 -3.58
N SER A 132 16.62 -11.77 -2.82
CA SER A 132 15.99 -13.03 -3.27
C SER A 132 15.03 -12.84 -4.45
N CYS A 133 14.42 -11.68 -4.57
CA CYS A 133 13.50 -11.36 -5.67
C CYS A 133 14.24 -10.98 -6.97
N TYR A 134 15.37 -10.30 -6.87
CA TYR A 134 16.05 -9.67 -8.02
C TYR A 134 17.43 -10.27 -8.35
N GLY A 135 17.84 -11.33 -7.68
CA GLY A 135 19.02 -12.11 -8.01
C GLY A 135 20.35 -11.36 -7.76
N THR A 136 20.93 -10.75 -8.78
CA THR A 136 22.30 -10.21 -8.75
C THR A 136 22.37 -8.70 -8.51
N LEU A 137 21.66 -8.17 -7.52
CA LEU A 137 21.82 -6.76 -7.16
C LEU A 137 23.14 -6.53 -6.40
N ASP A 138 23.93 -5.58 -6.86
CA ASP A 138 25.00 -4.99 -6.07
C ASP A 138 24.43 -4.08 -4.96
N GLN A 139 25.28 -3.54 -4.12
CA GLN A 139 24.85 -2.71 -3.00
C GLN A 139 24.13 -1.43 -3.47
N VAL A 140 24.53 -0.83 -4.58
CA VAL A 140 23.88 0.37 -5.15
C VAL A 140 22.49 0.01 -5.68
N GLY A 141 22.40 -1.05 -6.48
CA GLY A 141 21.13 -1.55 -7.01
C GLY A 141 20.15 -1.92 -5.90
N LEU A 142 20.64 -2.54 -4.81
CA LEU A 142 19.83 -2.88 -3.64
C LEU A 142 19.24 -1.63 -2.97
N MET A 143 20.04 -0.56 -2.81
CA MET A 143 19.57 0.69 -2.22
C MET A 143 18.56 1.41 -3.11
N VAL A 144 18.77 1.39 -4.42
CA VAL A 144 17.83 1.96 -5.40
C VAL A 144 16.50 1.20 -5.39
N GLU A 145 16.55 -0.13 -5.40
CA GLU A 145 15.35 -0.97 -5.39
C GLU A 145 14.56 -0.82 -4.09
N MET A 146 15.23 -0.77 -2.95
CA MET A 146 14.58 -0.49 -1.67
C MET A 146 13.82 0.84 -1.70
N GLN A 147 14.38 1.88 -2.34
CA GLN A 147 13.69 3.17 -2.52
C GLN A 147 12.46 3.06 -3.43
N ALA A 148 12.56 2.31 -4.51
CA ALA A 148 11.45 2.10 -5.43
C ALA A 148 10.26 1.40 -4.72
N LEU A 149 10.57 0.47 -3.81
CA LEU A 149 9.58 -0.36 -3.11
C LEU A 149 8.99 0.30 -1.85
N ARG A 150 9.51 1.44 -1.37
CA ARG A 150 9.14 2.04 -0.09
C ARG A 150 7.64 2.34 0.10
N ARG A 151 6.86 2.42 -0.96
CA ARG A 151 5.40 2.65 -0.93
C ARG A 151 4.58 1.46 -1.40
N MET A 152 5.21 0.33 -1.66
CA MET A 152 4.58 -0.83 -2.29
C MET A 152 3.33 -1.34 -1.57
N HIS A 153 3.35 -1.35 -0.24
CA HIS A 153 2.26 -1.93 0.56
C HIS A 153 1.26 -0.90 1.09
N CYS A 154 1.55 0.40 1.00
CA CYS A 154 0.78 1.45 1.68
C CYS A 154 -0.72 1.42 1.33
N THR A 155 -1.04 1.21 0.06
CA THR A 155 -2.44 1.16 -0.39
C THR A 155 -3.20 -0.03 0.17
N MET A 156 -2.58 -1.22 0.18
CA MET A 156 -3.19 -2.42 0.73
C MET A 156 -3.49 -2.27 2.22
N TRP A 157 -2.57 -1.67 2.96
CA TRP A 157 -2.76 -1.40 4.39
C TRP A 157 -3.84 -0.35 4.65
N ALA A 158 -3.90 0.68 3.82
CA ALA A 158 -4.91 1.73 3.93
C ALA A 158 -6.34 1.23 3.69
N GLU A 159 -6.53 0.23 2.84
CA GLU A 159 -7.84 -0.36 2.53
C GLU A 159 -8.33 -1.36 3.59
N GLY A 160 -7.46 -1.85 4.46
CA GLY A 160 -7.80 -2.84 5.48
C GLY A 160 -8.47 -2.24 6.72
N VAL A 161 -8.94 -3.11 7.59
CA VAL A 161 -9.31 -2.75 8.95
C VAL A 161 -8.03 -2.45 9.72
N ARG A 162 -7.97 -1.29 10.35
CA ARG A 162 -6.81 -0.76 11.06
C ARG A 162 -7.13 -0.72 12.55
N GLU A 163 -6.41 -1.49 13.33
CA GLU A 163 -6.62 -1.57 14.77
C GLU A 163 -5.32 -1.29 15.52
N ILE A 164 -5.39 -0.45 16.56
CA ILE A 164 -4.31 -0.27 17.54
C ILE A 164 -4.78 -0.87 18.84
N VAL A 165 -4.21 -2.02 19.20
CA VAL A 165 -4.50 -2.74 20.44
C VAL A 165 -3.55 -2.33 21.55
N SER A 166 -3.98 -2.47 22.79
CA SER A 166 -3.25 -2.01 23.96
C SER A 166 -2.97 -3.11 24.96
N ALA A 167 -1.70 -3.21 25.36
CA ALA A 167 -1.22 -4.05 26.47
C ALA A 167 -1.08 -3.26 27.79
N ARG A 168 -1.66 -2.05 27.91
CA ARG A 168 -1.46 -1.17 29.09
C ARG A 168 -1.85 -1.88 30.39
N ASP A 169 -2.92 -2.67 30.39
CA ASP A 169 -3.43 -3.33 31.58
C ASP A 169 -2.81 -4.72 31.80
N SER A 170 -1.96 -5.18 30.89
CA SER A 170 -1.21 -6.43 31.00
C SER A 170 0.14 -6.20 31.71
N ASP A 171 0.57 -7.14 32.51
CA ASP A 171 1.91 -7.20 33.12
C ASP A 171 2.98 -7.58 32.08
N VAL A 172 2.61 -8.32 31.04
CA VAL A 172 3.44 -8.61 29.87
C VAL A 172 3.27 -7.51 28.83
N LYS A 173 4.38 -7.04 28.26
CA LYS A 173 4.39 -6.01 27.21
C LYS A 173 4.88 -6.58 25.89
N PHE A 174 4.65 -5.83 24.80
CA PHE A 174 5.16 -6.23 23.49
C PHE A 174 6.68 -6.24 23.45
N ILE A 175 7.24 -7.22 22.76
CA ILE A 175 8.67 -7.33 22.49
C ILE A 175 9.04 -6.60 21.21
N LEU A 176 10.32 -6.23 21.13
CA LEU A 176 10.95 -5.65 19.96
C LEU A 176 11.72 -6.75 19.21
N THR A 177 11.67 -6.74 17.88
CA THR A 177 12.38 -7.71 17.03
C THR A 177 13.26 -7.01 16.01
N ASP A 178 14.19 -7.74 15.43
CA ASP A 178 15.04 -7.29 14.32
C ASP A 178 14.30 -7.17 12.97
N HIS A 179 13.03 -7.61 12.93
CA HIS A 179 12.11 -7.42 11.81
C HIS A 179 10.73 -7.01 12.34
N PRO A 180 10.58 -5.74 12.80
CA PRO A 180 9.42 -5.31 13.59
C PRO A 180 8.09 -5.39 12.84
N VAL A 181 8.09 -5.16 11.52
CA VAL A 181 6.87 -5.23 10.69
C VAL A 181 6.67 -6.67 10.24
N THR A 182 5.87 -7.38 10.97
CA THR A 182 5.66 -8.82 10.83
C THR A 182 4.38 -9.11 10.04
N ILE A 183 4.45 -10.06 9.11
CA ILE A 183 3.27 -10.53 8.38
C ILE A 183 2.89 -11.92 8.91
N TYR A 184 1.64 -12.03 9.31
CA TYR A 184 1.01 -13.27 9.77
C TYR A 184 -0.01 -13.77 8.75
N ASN A 185 -0.12 -15.07 8.63
CA ASN A 185 -1.21 -15.74 7.94
C ASN A 185 -1.49 -17.07 8.68
N ALA A 186 -2.75 -17.29 9.05
CA ALA A 186 -3.13 -18.46 9.85
C ALA A 186 -2.90 -19.80 9.12
N ALA A 187 -2.92 -19.79 7.77
CA ALA A 187 -2.67 -20.97 6.94
C ALA A 187 -1.19 -21.23 6.68
N LEU A 188 -0.29 -20.32 7.08
CA LEU A 188 1.15 -20.39 6.74
C LEU A 188 2.00 -20.38 8.03
N GLU A 189 2.30 -21.55 8.54
CA GLU A 189 3.19 -21.71 9.69
C GLU A 189 4.60 -21.22 9.40
N PRO A 190 5.38 -20.82 10.42
CA PRO A 190 6.76 -20.38 10.25
C PRO A 190 7.66 -21.40 9.53
N SER A 191 7.37 -22.68 9.68
CA SER A 191 8.09 -23.81 9.05
C SER A 191 7.67 -24.06 7.59
N SER A 192 6.63 -23.40 7.10
CA SER A 192 6.13 -23.60 5.73
C SER A 192 7.14 -23.08 4.70
N LYS A 193 7.21 -23.72 3.52
CA LYS A 193 8.11 -23.32 2.43
C LYS A 193 7.93 -21.87 1.98
N GLN A 194 6.68 -21.35 2.04
CA GLN A 194 6.37 -19.97 1.70
C GLN A 194 6.89 -18.96 2.74
N CYS A 195 7.31 -19.45 3.91
CA CYS A 195 7.84 -18.64 5.00
C CYS A 195 9.32 -18.92 5.29
N GLU A 196 9.97 -19.74 4.42
CA GLU A 196 11.40 -19.97 4.51
C GLU A 196 12.16 -18.65 4.33
N TYR A 197 13.14 -18.44 5.20
CA TYR A 197 13.94 -17.21 5.19
C TYR A 197 14.52 -16.91 3.79
N PRO A 198 14.41 -15.69 3.27
CA PRO A 198 13.95 -14.44 3.92
C PRO A 198 12.45 -14.15 3.73
N GLN A 199 11.66 -15.10 3.27
CA GLN A 199 10.26 -14.89 2.93
C GLN A 199 9.36 -14.70 4.15
N ASP A 200 8.33 -13.89 3.96
CA ASP A 200 7.15 -13.76 4.82
C ASP A 200 5.90 -14.15 4.01
N PRO A 201 4.76 -14.44 4.66
CA PRO A 201 3.49 -14.49 3.96
C PRO A 201 3.31 -13.22 3.10
N LEU A 202 2.76 -13.37 1.90
CA LEU A 202 2.54 -12.23 1.02
C LEU A 202 1.50 -11.28 1.65
N VAL A 203 1.81 -9.99 1.73
CA VAL A 203 0.85 -8.96 2.18
C VAL A 203 -0.41 -8.96 1.31
N ALA A 204 -0.27 -9.32 0.04
CA ALA A 204 -1.37 -9.39 -0.92
C ALA A 204 -2.30 -10.60 -0.72
N SER A 205 -1.98 -11.57 0.12
CA SER A 205 -2.90 -12.69 0.42
C SER A 205 -4.04 -12.21 1.30
N THR A 206 -5.26 -12.65 1.00
CA THR A 206 -6.49 -12.21 1.67
C THR A 206 -6.51 -12.48 3.17
N GLY A 207 -5.91 -13.59 3.63
CA GLY A 207 -5.77 -13.95 5.04
C GLY A 207 -4.57 -13.33 5.75
N SER A 208 -3.76 -12.52 5.05
CA SER A 208 -2.57 -11.94 5.66
C SER A 208 -2.92 -10.73 6.53
N GLN A 209 -2.32 -10.70 7.72
CA GLN A 209 -2.41 -9.60 8.68
C GLN A 209 -1.03 -9.04 8.93
N THR A 210 -0.92 -7.70 8.98
CA THR A 210 0.33 -7.04 9.35
C THR A 210 0.28 -6.69 10.83
N VAL A 211 1.30 -7.11 11.57
CA VAL A 211 1.43 -6.88 13.02
C VAL A 211 2.69 -6.07 13.25
N PHE A 212 2.55 -4.94 13.91
CA PHE A 212 3.64 -4.03 14.19
C PHE A 212 3.51 -3.44 15.61
N ALA A 213 4.37 -3.88 16.52
CA ALA A 213 4.43 -3.31 17.86
C ALA A 213 4.92 -1.86 17.78
N LEU A 214 4.06 -0.88 18.06
CA LEU A 214 4.39 0.54 17.99
C LEU A 214 5.30 0.98 19.15
N ASN A 215 5.08 0.40 20.30
CA ASN A 215 5.90 0.53 21.52
C ASN A 215 5.56 -0.64 22.45
N ALA A 216 6.06 -0.62 23.69
CA ALA A 216 5.79 -1.67 24.66
C ALA A 216 4.28 -1.86 24.97
N ASP A 217 3.47 -0.81 24.86
CA ASP A 217 2.05 -0.81 25.24
C ASP A 217 1.07 -0.90 24.06
N HIS A 218 1.50 -0.61 22.83
CA HIS A 218 0.60 -0.52 21.67
C HIS A 218 1.11 -1.35 20.50
N CYS A 219 0.20 -2.05 19.84
CA CYS A 219 0.48 -2.80 18.62
C CYS A 219 -0.56 -2.47 17.54
N LEU A 220 -0.08 -2.19 16.34
CA LEU A 220 -0.90 -2.05 15.14
C LEU A 220 -1.19 -3.43 14.56
N ILE A 221 -2.45 -3.65 14.22
CA ILE A 221 -2.92 -4.82 13.47
C ILE A 221 -3.68 -4.33 12.24
N LEU A 222 -3.22 -4.72 11.06
CA LEU A 222 -3.87 -4.41 9.80
C LEU A 222 -4.43 -5.72 9.23
N THR A 223 -5.75 -5.79 9.12
CA THR A 223 -6.46 -6.98 8.64
C THR A 223 -7.13 -6.67 7.31
N HIS A 224 -6.99 -7.56 6.34
CA HIS A 224 -7.69 -7.42 5.06
C HIS A 224 -9.20 -7.34 5.29
N LEU A 225 -9.88 -6.41 4.60
CA LEU A 225 -11.30 -6.17 4.83
C LEU A 225 -12.17 -7.41 4.59
N GLU A 226 -11.90 -8.17 3.53
CA GLU A 226 -12.62 -9.40 3.22
C GLU A 226 -12.47 -10.42 4.34
N TYR A 227 -11.24 -10.59 4.85
CA TYR A 227 -10.96 -11.50 5.96
C TYR A 227 -11.64 -11.06 7.25
N ALA A 228 -11.64 -9.76 7.55
CA ALA A 228 -12.33 -9.23 8.73
C ALA A 228 -13.86 -9.44 8.65
N LYS A 229 -14.45 -9.31 7.45
CA LYS A 229 -15.91 -9.49 7.23
C LYS A 229 -16.35 -10.95 7.28
N SER A 230 -15.57 -11.85 6.72
CA SER A 230 -15.95 -13.27 6.56
C SER A 230 -14.77 -14.20 6.88
N PRO A 231 -14.31 -14.22 8.15
CA PRO A 231 -13.07 -14.93 8.52
C PRO A 231 -13.15 -16.45 8.30
N LYS A 232 -14.35 -17.04 8.34
CA LYS A 232 -14.53 -18.48 8.14
C LYS A 232 -14.67 -18.90 6.67
N GLU A 233 -15.03 -17.95 5.79
CA GLU A 233 -15.31 -18.20 4.38
C GLU A 233 -14.16 -17.76 3.46
N THR A 234 -13.25 -16.95 3.98
CA THR A 234 -12.15 -16.39 3.21
C THR A 234 -11.08 -17.45 2.96
N ASP A 235 -10.70 -17.64 1.69
CA ASP A 235 -9.48 -18.38 1.34
C ASP A 235 -8.25 -17.54 1.73
N LEU A 236 -7.57 -17.98 2.79
CA LEU A 236 -6.48 -17.23 3.41
C LEU A 236 -5.24 -17.07 2.52
N THR A 237 -5.08 -17.94 1.53
CA THR A 237 -3.91 -17.95 0.64
C THR A 237 -4.19 -17.32 -0.72
N ARG A 238 -5.45 -17.04 -1.03
CA ARG A 238 -5.84 -16.41 -2.27
C ARG A 238 -5.21 -15.02 -2.38
N LEU A 239 -4.59 -14.77 -3.52
CA LEU A 239 -4.01 -13.45 -3.79
C LEU A 239 -5.11 -12.43 -4.06
N ARG A 240 -4.97 -11.28 -3.48
CA ARG A 240 -5.72 -10.09 -3.82
C ARG A 240 -5.26 -9.61 -5.22
N THR A 241 -6.17 -9.57 -6.15
CA THR A 241 -5.84 -9.23 -7.55
C THR A 241 -5.68 -7.73 -7.78
N ASN A 242 -6.28 -6.89 -6.94
CA ASN A 242 -6.36 -5.45 -7.16
C ASN A 242 -6.22 -4.66 -5.87
N SER A 243 -5.36 -3.66 -5.89
CA SER A 243 -5.42 -2.55 -4.97
C SER A 243 -6.51 -1.57 -5.45
N ARG A 244 -7.46 -1.22 -4.61
CA ARG A 244 -8.58 -0.36 -4.99
C ARG A 244 -8.24 1.13 -4.96
N HIS A 245 -7.18 1.48 -4.26
CA HIS A 245 -6.70 2.84 -4.15
C HIS A 245 -5.27 2.91 -4.65
N VAL A 246 -5.01 3.77 -5.62
CA VAL A 246 -3.69 4.02 -6.18
C VAL A 246 -3.28 5.46 -5.86
N GLY A 247 -2.12 5.62 -5.25
CA GLY A 247 -1.58 6.94 -4.88
C GLY A 247 -2.20 7.52 -3.60
N ALA A 248 -2.36 8.84 -3.53
CA ALA A 248 -2.93 9.57 -2.40
C ALA A 248 -4.46 9.42 -2.34
N SER A 249 -4.95 8.21 -2.31
CA SER A 249 -6.39 7.97 -2.19
C SER A 249 -6.88 8.44 -0.83
N MET A 250 -8.07 9.02 -0.83
CA MET A 250 -8.70 9.51 0.39
C MET A 250 -9.27 8.34 1.18
N THR A 251 -8.43 7.72 1.96
CA THR A 251 -8.87 6.81 3.00
C THR A 251 -9.30 7.63 4.21
N ARG A 252 -10.36 7.21 4.90
CA ARG A 252 -10.71 7.82 6.17
C ARG A 252 -9.58 7.56 7.17
N THR A 253 -8.78 8.58 7.39
CA THR A 253 -7.57 8.51 8.23
C THR A 253 -7.89 8.42 9.72
N ASP A 254 -9.11 8.81 10.10
CA ASP A 254 -9.63 8.78 11.46
C ASP A 254 -10.17 7.41 11.89
N ASN A 255 -10.26 6.44 10.99
CA ASN A 255 -10.92 5.16 11.21
C ASN A 255 -9.96 4.08 11.73
N PHE A 256 -9.30 4.37 12.86
CA PHE A 256 -8.55 3.36 13.61
C PHE A 256 -9.36 2.88 14.81
N LEU A 257 -9.53 1.57 14.93
CA LEU A 257 -10.07 0.97 16.14
C LEU A 257 -9.01 1.05 17.24
N ARG A 258 -9.35 1.57 18.42
CA ARG A 258 -8.36 1.83 19.48
C ARG A 258 -8.76 1.38 20.87
N ASP A 259 -9.95 0.81 21.01
CA ASP A 259 -10.53 0.58 22.33
C ASP A 259 -10.23 -0.81 22.90
N ARG A 260 -9.62 -1.69 22.09
CA ARG A 260 -9.37 -3.05 22.52
C ARG A 260 -8.15 -3.16 23.43
N ARG A 261 -8.43 -3.52 24.68
CA ARG A 261 -7.43 -3.95 25.66
C ARG A 261 -7.16 -5.43 25.50
N LEU A 262 -5.92 -5.81 25.49
CA LEU A 262 -5.50 -7.20 25.38
C LEU A 262 -5.36 -7.81 26.76
N SER A 263 -5.78 -9.08 26.88
CA SER A 263 -5.41 -9.90 28.00
C SER A 263 -3.91 -10.22 27.99
N ARG A 264 -3.40 -10.71 29.11
CA ARG A 264 -2.02 -11.21 29.21
C ARG A 264 -1.72 -12.27 28.15
N ASP A 265 -2.62 -13.23 27.99
CA ASP A 265 -2.47 -14.35 27.05
C ASP A 265 -2.49 -13.88 25.58
N ASP A 266 -3.31 -12.87 25.26
CA ASP A 266 -3.31 -12.24 23.93
C ASP A 266 -1.94 -11.59 23.61
N VAL A 267 -1.34 -10.88 24.59
CA VAL A 267 -0.01 -10.26 24.42
C VAL A 267 1.06 -11.33 24.24
N ILE A 268 1.00 -12.42 25.01
CA ILE A 268 1.92 -13.56 24.87
C ILE A 268 1.79 -14.20 23.49
N ALA A 269 0.58 -14.39 22.97
CA ALA A 269 0.34 -14.93 21.62
C ALA A 269 0.94 -14.02 20.53
N ILE A 270 0.78 -12.71 20.65
CA ILE A 270 1.39 -11.75 19.74
C ILE A 270 2.91 -11.78 19.85
N ASN A 271 3.46 -11.83 21.07
CA ASN A 271 4.91 -11.93 21.26
C ASN A 271 5.48 -13.24 20.69
N HIS A 272 4.75 -14.35 20.78
CA HIS A 272 5.11 -15.61 20.15
C HIS A 272 5.18 -15.46 18.62
N LEU A 273 4.20 -14.82 18.01
CA LEU A 273 4.21 -14.50 16.59
C LEU A 273 5.42 -13.64 16.21
N LEU A 274 5.65 -12.51 16.92
CA LEU A 274 6.74 -11.59 16.64
C LEU A 274 8.10 -12.29 16.71
N LYS A 275 8.32 -13.10 17.77
CA LYS A 275 9.53 -13.90 17.94
C LYS A 275 9.73 -14.91 16.82
N SER A 276 8.66 -15.61 16.41
CA SER A 276 8.71 -16.66 15.38
C SER A 276 9.08 -16.10 13.99
N ARG A 277 8.93 -14.81 13.76
CA ARG A 277 9.26 -14.14 12.50
C ARG A 277 10.55 -13.31 12.55
N ALA A 278 11.14 -13.15 13.73
CA ALA A 278 12.45 -12.52 13.89
C ALA A 278 13.53 -13.36 13.17
N LYS A 279 14.56 -12.67 12.68
CA LYS A 279 15.73 -13.34 12.06
C LYS A 279 16.67 -13.90 13.13
N ARG A 280 17.15 -13.04 13.99
CA ARG A 280 18.21 -13.37 14.94
C ARG A 280 18.06 -12.71 16.30
N TYR A 281 17.49 -11.52 16.39
CA TYR A 281 17.50 -10.74 17.60
C TYR A 281 16.12 -10.27 18.02
N ILE A 282 15.86 -10.41 19.32
CA ILE A 282 14.68 -9.81 19.95
C ILE A 282 15.12 -9.10 21.23
N ALA A 283 14.29 -8.14 21.69
CA ALA A 283 14.59 -7.35 22.88
C ALA A 283 13.34 -7.02 23.68
N ALA A 284 13.49 -6.89 24.99
CA ALA A 284 12.44 -6.44 25.90
C ALA A 284 13.04 -5.85 27.18
N THR A 285 12.23 -5.14 27.97
CA THR A 285 12.66 -4.64 29.29
C THR A 285 12.60 -5.70 30.40
N ASP A 286 11.92 -6.81 30.13
CA ASP A 286 11.84 -7.97 31.02
C ASP A 286 12.32 -9.21 30.28
N GLU A 287 13.21 -9.99 30.92
CA GLU A 287 13.79 -11.18 30.33
C GLU A 287 12.73 -12.24 30.03
N ASN A 288 11.72 -12.40 30.89
CA ASN A 288 10.70 -13.43 30.74
C ASN A 288 9.86 -13.24 29.48
N TRP A 289 9.65 -11.99 29.03
CA TRP A 289 8.87 -11.69 27.83
C TRP A 289 9.54 -12.17 26.54
N LEU A 290 10.85 -12.46 26.58
CA LEU A 290 11.61 -12.99 25.45
C LEU A 290 11.37 -14.49 25.19
N TYR A 291 10.63 -15.15 26.08
CA TYR A 291 10.34 -16.59 25.98
C TYR A 291 8.81 -16.88 25.99
N PRO A 292 8.05 -16.25 25.09
CA PRO A 292 6.59 -16.41 25.04
C PRO A 292 6.17 -17.88 24.82
N GLU A 293 7.01 -18.71 24.19
CA GLU A 293 6.77 -20.14 23.97
C GLU A 293 6.68 -20.97 25.26
N ARG A 294 7.11 -20.43 26.38
CA ARG A 294 6.99 -21.12 27.69
C ARG A 294 5.57 -21.08 28.22
N GLU A 295 4.79 -20.12 27.77
CA GLU A 295 3.44 -19.84 28.27
C GLU A 295 2.38 -19.96 27.17
N PHE A 296 2.73 -19.76 25.90
CA PHE A 296 1.82 -19.92 24.78
C PHE A 296 1.59 -21.39 24.47
N ASN A 297 0.38 -21.88 24.75
CA ASN A 297 -0.02 -23.26 24.51
C ASN A 297 -0.94 -23.43 23.29
N GLY A 298 -1.19 -22.37 22.53
CA GLY A 298 -2.04 -22.36 21.36
C GLY A 298 -1.35 -22.87 20.09
N SER A 299 -2.15 -23.17 19.07
CA SER A 299 -1.63 -23.42 17.73
C SER A 299 -1.37 -22.13 16.97
N TRP A 300 -0.56 -22.20 15.91
CA TRP A 300 -0.32 -21.04 15.01
C TRP A 300 -1.63 -20.43 14.51
N ALA A 301 -2.57 -21.25 14.04
CA ALA A 301 -3.85 -20.81 13.53
C ALA A 301 -4.72 -20.06 14.56
N GLN A 302 -4.63 -20.42 15.85
CA GLN A 302 -5.39 -19.77 16.92
C GLN A 302 -4.96 -18.33 17.19
N ILE A 303 -3.75 -17.94 16.79
CA ILE A 303 -3.31 -16.53 16.88
C ILE A 303 -4.24 -15.61 16.06
N ALA A 304 -4.85 -16.12 14.99
CA ALA A 304 -5.84 -15.37 14.23
C ALA A 304 -7.02 -14.87 15.08
N GLU A 305 -7.44 -15.63 16.09
CA GLU A 305 -8.53 -15.23 16.98
C GLU A 305 -8.17 -14.00 17.83
N VAL A 306 -6.89 -13.86 18.15
CA VAL A 306 -6.37 -12.68 18.85
C VAL A 306 -6.27 -11.47 17.90
N LEU A 307 -5.83 -11.71 16.65
CA LEU A 307 -5.55 -10.64 15.69
C LEU A 307 -6.79 -10.13 14.97
N LEU A 308 -7.86 -10.94 14.84
CA LEU A 308 -9.07 -10.49 14.16
C LEU A 308 -9.77 -9.39 14.96
N PRO A 309 -10.24 -8.32 14.30
CA PRO A 309 -10.95 -7.25 14.98
C PRO A 309 -12.26 -7.77 15.57
N LYS A 310 -12.41 -7.60 16.90
CA LYS A 310 -13.58 -8.14 17.65
C LYS A 310 -14.73 -7.13 17.76
N ALA A 311 -14.44 -5.84 17.58
CA ALA A 311 -15.44 -4.80 17.68
C ALA A 311 -16.16 -4.58 16.35
N ASP A 312 -17.49 -4.48 16.39
CA ASP A 312 -18.30 -4.16 15.20
C ASP A 312 -18.19 -2.69 14.79
N LEU A 313 -17.42 -1.87 15.50
CA LEU A 313 -17.21 -0.45 15.21
C LEU A 313 -16.74 -0.17 13.78
N TRP A 314 -15.90 -1.05 13.21
CA TRP A 314 -15.45 -0.95 11.85
C TRP A 314 -16.54 -1.24 10.79
N ARG A 315 -17.67 -1.85 11.20
CA ARG A 315 -18.83 -2.12 10.33
C ARG A 315 -19.80 -0.94 10.27
N PHE A 316 -19.87 -0.13 11.31
CA PHE A 316 -20.83 0.97 11.44
C PHE A 316 -20.39 2.29 10.78
N GLY A 317 -19.11 2.46 10.52
CA GLY A 317 -18.59 3.72 9.95
C GLY A 317 -18.65 3.79 8.44
N GLY A 318 -19.16 2.77 7.75
CA GLY A 318 -18.72 2.53 6.40
C GLY A 318 -19.70 2.88 5.30
N GLU A 319 -20.96 2.96 5.58
CA GLU A 319 -21.95 3.10 4.51
C GLU A 319 -22.73 4.40 4.67
N ILE A 320 -22.64 5.28 3.66
CA ILE A 320 -23.40 6.51 3.60
C ILE A 320 -24.35 6.44 2.41
N TYR A 321 -25.64 6.50 2.68
CA TYR A 321 -26.68 6.67 1.69
C TYR A 321 -27.22 8.10 1.78
N VAL A 322 -27.13 8.83 0.69
CA VAL A 322 -27.63 10.21 0.63
C VAL A 322 -28.66 10.30 -0.49
N GLY A 323 -29.88 10.67 -0.14
CA GLY A 323 -30.91 11.07 -1.10
C GLY A 323 -30.85 12.58 -1.31
N TYR A 324 -30.80 13.01 -2.55
CA TYR A 324 -30.82 14.43 -2.92
C TYR A 324 -32.25 14.91 -3.25
N LYS A 325 -32.47 16.24 -3.15
CA LYS A 325 -33.77 16.84 -3.43
C LYS A 325 -34.23 16.68 -4.89
N ASP A 326 -33.32 16.47 -5.81
CA ASP A 326 -33.58 16.21 -7.23
C ASP A 326 -33.94 14.73 -7.52
N GLY A 327 -34.10 13.90 -6.48
CA GLY A 327 -34.44 12.49 -6.60
C GLY A 327 -33.25 11.59 -6.89
N THR A 328 -32.05 12.13 -7.02
CA THR A 328 -30.87 11.33 -7.13
C THR A 328 -30.43 10.77 -5.76
N SER A 329 -29.69 9.68 -5.75
CA SER A 329 -29.16 9.10 -4.53
C SER A 329 -27.70 8.69 -4.72
N GLY A 330 -26.91 8.90 -3.69
CA GLY A 330 -25.53 8.44 -3.60
C GLY A 330 -25.37 7.40 -2.49
N TYR A 331 -24.56 6.40 -2.74
CA TYR A 331 -24.18 5.39 -1.78
C TYR A 331 -22.65 5.27 -1.77
N TRP A 332 -22.07 5.36 -0.61
CA TRP A 332 -20.64 5.18 -0.39
C TRP A 332 -20.42 4.17 0.73
N ASP A 333 -19.56 3.21 0.50
CA ASP A 333 -19.09 2.34 1.58
C ASP A 333 -17.97 3.02 2.40
N GLU A 334 -17.45 2.34 3.41
CA GLU A 334 -16.39 2.83 4.28
C GLU A 334 -15.08 3.23 3.56
N HIS A 335 -14.97 2.87 2.29
CA HIS A 335 -13.84 3.23 1.42
C HIS A 335 -14.20 4.30 0.40
N GLY A 336 -15.37 4.91 0.51
CA GLY A 336 -15.86 5.90 -0.43
C GLY A 336 -16.32 5.33 -1.78
N ARG A 337 -16.60 4.01 -1.85
CA ARG A 337 -17.00 3.35 -3.10
C ARG A 337 -18.50 3.36 -3.28
N THR A 338 -18.94 3.52 -4.51
CA THR A 338 -20.36 3.47 -4.88
C THR A 338 -20.66 2.21 -5.70
N SER A 339 -21.52 1.33 -5.21
CA SER A 339 -21.87 0.10 -5.93
C SER A 339 -22.78 0.34 -7.14
N LYS A 340 -23.61 1.39 -7.10
CA LYS A 340 -24.60 1.71 -8.15
C LYS A 340 -24.04 2.50 -9.34
N ALA A 341 -22.98 3.28 -9.12
CA ALA A 341 -22.34 4.04 -10.21
C ALA A 341 -21.74 3.15 -11.32
N HIS A 342 -21.61 1.85 -11.07
CA HIS A 342 -21.02 0.91 -12.03
C HIS A 342 -22.02 0.23 -12.96
N GLU A 343 -23.33 0.37 -12.78
CA GLU A 343 -24.30 -0.31 -13.64
C GLU A 343 -24.16 0.09 -15.10
N ILE A 344 -23.92 1.37 -15.38
CA ILE A 344 -23.68 1.89 -16.74
C ILE A 344 -22.36 1.40 -17.33
N LEU A 345 -21.40 1.03 -16.48
CA LEU A 345 -20.08 0.55 -16.87
C LEU A 345 -20.03 -0.97 -17.03
N THR A 346 -21.15 -1.64 -16.75
CA THR A 346 -21.27 -3.09 -16.87
C THR A 346 -21.82 -3.46 -18.23
N ARG A 347 -21.17 -4.37 -18.92
CA ARG A 347 -21.65 -4.87 -20.21
C ARG A 347 -22.91 -5.70 -20.03
N LYS A 348 -23.98 -5.32 -20.72
CA LYS A 348 -25.30 -5.98 -20.65
C LYS A 348 -25.29 -7.41 -21.25
N THR A 349 -24.37 -7.69 -22.16
CA THR A 349 -24.27 -9.00 -22.84
C THR A 349 -22.88 -9.60 -22.67
N ARG A 350 -22.81 -10.78 -22.05
CA ARG A 350 -21.62 -11.60 -22.06
C ARG A 350 -21.54 -12.36 -23.38
N ARG A 351 -20.53 -12.10 -24.19
CA ARG A 351 -20.16 -13.04 -25.24
C ARG A 351 -19.60 -14.30 -24.57
N LYS A 352 -20.35 -15.37 -24.58
CA LYS A 352 -19.94 -16.63 -23.93
C LYS A 352 -18.82 -17.36 -24.71
N ASN A 353 -18.77 -17.19 -26.03
CA ASN A 353 -17.76 -17.82 -26.89
C ASN A 353 -17.17 -16.75 -27.82
N ILE A 354 -15.87 -16.49 -27.68
CA ILE A 354 -15.11 -15.59 -28.56
C ILE A 354 -14.13 -16.44 -29.34
N SER A 355 -14.18 -16.34 -30.68
CA SER A 355 -13.21 -16.99 -31.56
C SER A 355 -11.84 -16.31 -31.49
N ALA A 356 -10.78 -17.03 -31.81
CA ALA A 356 -9.40 -16.51 -31.72
C ALA A 356 -9.17 -15.20 -32.51
N GLY A 357 -9.90 -15.04 -33.63
CA GLY A 357 -9.82 -13.86 -34.50
C GLY A 357 -10.74 -12.70 -34.10
N ASP A 358 -11.69 -12.89 -33.15
CA ASP A 358 -12.61 -11.85 -32.70
C ASP A 358 -11.91 -10.85 -31.81
N PHE A 359 -12.46 -9.63 -31.70
CA PHE A 359 -11.99 -8.65 -30.73
C PHE A 359 -12.08 -9.17 -29.31
N CYS A 360 -11.01 -8.98 -28.54
CA CYS A 360 -10.93 -9.46 -27.17
C CYS A 360 -12.03 -8.85 -26.28
N GLY A 361 -12.62 -9.68 -25.43
CA GLY A 361 -13.66 -9.26 -24.49
C GLY A 361 -13.20 -8.27 -23.42
N CYS A 362 -11.89 -8.03 -23.24
CA CYS A 362 -11.36 -7.02 -22.34
C CYS A 362 -11.46 -5.57 -22.88
N GLY A 363 -11.86 -5.39 -24.15
CA GLY A 363 -12.00 -4.07 -24.76
C GLY A 363 -10.69 -3.44 -25.26
N SER A 364 -9.62 -4.22 -25.36
CA SER A 364 -8.31 -3.76 -25.84
C SER A 364 -8.25 -3.45 -27.34
N ALA A 365 -9.29 -3.84 -28.11
CA ALA A 365 -9.33 -3.81 -29.56
C ALA A 365 -8.35 -4.76 -30.29
N TYR A 366 -7.62 -5.61 -29.56
CA TYR A 366 -6.83 -6.69 -30.17
C TYR A 366 -7.68 -7.94 -30.39
N ALA A 367 -7.25 -8.79 -31.33
CA ALA A 367 -7.83 -10.11 -31.47
C ALA A 367 -7.63 -10.94 -30.18
N PHE A 368 -8.58 -11.79 -29.86
CA PHE A 368 -8.52 -12.59 -28.62
C PHE A 368 -7.25 -13.43 -28.54
N LYS A 369 -6.80 -14.02 -29.64
CA LYS A 369 -5.54 -14.78 -29.75
C LYS A 369 -4.30 -13.96 -29.41
N ASP A 370 -4.34 -12.66 -29.66
CA ASP A 370 -3.21 -11.74 -29.44
C ASP A 370 -3.32 -10.96 -28.11
N CYS A 371 -4.34 -11.27 -27.32
CA CYS A 371 -4.65 -10.61 -26.05
C CYS A 371 -4.89 -11.66 -24.94
N CYS A 372 -6.10 -11.71 -24.39
CA CYS A 372 -6.43 -12.54 -23.23
C CYS A 372 -6.30 -14.06 -23.44
N GLN A 373 -6.33 -14.57 -24.67
CA GLN A 373 -6.17 -16.00 -24.91
C GLN A 373 -4.82 -16.52 -24.42
N ARG A 374 -3.77 -15.69 -24.49
CA ARG A 374 -2.40 -16.03 -24.07
C ARG A 374 -2.20 -15.94 -22.55
N LEU A 375 -3.14 -15.36 -21.83
CA LEU A 375 -3.04 -15.17 -20.39
C LEU A 375 -3.75 -16.32 -19.64
N PRO A 376 -3.19 -16.78 -18.51
CA PRO A 376 -3.90 -17.63 -17.58
C PRO A 376 -5.24 -17.00 -17.17
N LEU A 377 -6.24 -17.81 -16.88
CA LEU A 377 -7.59 -17.32 -16.57
C LEU A 377 -7.62 -16.32 -15.40
N ALA A 378 -6.80 -16.59 -14.39
CA ALA A 378 -6.66 -15.72 -13.20
C ALA A 378 -6.03 -14.35 -13.51
N GLU A 379 -5.33 -14.24 -14.64
CA GLU A 379 -4.64 -13.02 -15.04
C GLU A 379 -5.41 -12.19 -16.06
N ARG A 380 -6.54 -12.69 -16.54
CA ARG A 380 -7.35 -11.98 -17.54
C ARG A 380 -8.09 -10.81 -16.89
N PRO A 381 -8.10 -9.62 -17.54
CA PRO A 381 -8.95 -8.52 -17.12
C PRO A 381 -10.42 -8.92 -17.09
N SER A 382 -11.20 -8.27 -16.27
CA SER A 382 -12.65 -8.54 -16.23
C SER A 382 -13.31 -8.20 -17.57
N TRP A 383 -14.10 -9.13 -18.09
CA TRP A 383 -14.93 -8.87 -19.28
C TRP A 383 -16.32 -8.32 -18.92
N LYS A 384 -16.59 -8.13 -17.63
CA LYS A 384 -17.90 -7.64 -17.16
C LYS A 384 -18.01 -6.13 -17.26
N THR A 385 -16.90 -5.40 -17.09
CA THR A 385 -16.85 -3.95 -17.08
C THR A 385 -16.15 -3.40 -18.31
N TYR A 386 -16.48 -2.18 -18.69
CA TYR A 386 -15.77 -1.49 -19.77
C TYR A 386 -14.35 -1.14 -19.33
N GLY A 387 -13.38 -1.44 -20.21
CA GLY A 387 -11.98 -1.10 -20.01
C GLY A 387 -11.68 0.39 -20.24
N ILE A 388 -10.45 0.81 -19.96
CA ILE A 388 -9.99 2.20 -20.09
C ILE A 388 -10.28 2.76 -21.49
N ARG A 389 -9.89 2.03 -22.54
CA ARG A 389 -10.10 2.46 -23.93
C ARG A 389 -11.58 2.66 -24.26
N GLU A 390 -12.42 1.74 -23.84
CA GLU A 390 -13.85 1.82 -24.10
C GLU A 390 -14.49 3.01 -23.39
N ARG A 391 -14.15 3.26 -22.13
CA ARG A 391 -14.60 4.43 -21.37
C ARG A 391 -14.17 5.73 -22.02
N ASN A 392 -12.92 5.81 -22.48
CA ASN A 392 -12.41 6.98 -23.19
C ASN A 392 -13.12 7.19 -24.52
N LEU A 393 -13.39 6.14 -25.30
CA LEU A 393 -14.17 6.25 -26.54
C LEU A 393 -15.62 6.69 -26.27
N MET A 394 -16.25 6.18 -25.19
CA MET A 394 -17.59 6.62 -24.77
C MET A 394 -17.57 8.10 -24.40
N PHE A 395 -16.54 8.53 -23.67
CA PHE A 395 -16.37 9.92 -23.29
C PHE A 395 -16.15 10.82 -24.53
N CYS A 396 -15.24 10.44 -25.42
CA CYS A 396 -15.02 11.16 -26.68
C CYS A 396 -16.32 11.33 -27.49
N LYS A 397 -17.11 10.27 -27.60
CA LYS A 397 -18.41 10.31 -28.30
C LYS A 397 -19.40 11.25 -27.61
N ALA A 398 -19.52 11.17 -26.29
CA ALA A 398 -20.40 12.04 -25.52
C ALA A 398 -19.99 13.51 -25.63
N VAL A 399 -18.68 13.79 -25.51
CA VAL A 399 -18.16 15.16 -25.64
C VAL A 399 -18.43 15.74 -27.02
N LYS A 400 -18.25 14.95 -28.08
CA LYS A 400 -18.59 15.39 -29.46
C LYS A 400 -20.07 15.75 -29.58
N GLY A 401 -20.97 14.94 -28.97
CA GLY A 401 -22.41 15.24 -28.93
C GLY A 401 -22.72 16.52 -28.14
N ILE A 402 -22.18 16.64 -26.91
CA ILE A 402 -22.38 17.82 -26.05
C ILE A 402 -21.95 19.11 -26.74
N LEU A 403 -20.87 19.07 -27.50
CA LEU A 403 -20.32 20.23 -28.20
C LEU A 403 -20.95 20.47 -29.60
N GLY A 404 -21.85 19.59 -30.03
CA GLY A 404 -22.47 19.69 -31.36
C GLY A 404 -21.54 19.31 -32.52
N LEU A 405 -20.36 18.79 -32.24
CA LEU A 405 -19.39 18.38 -33.25
C LEU A 405 -19.83 17.14 -34.04
N SER A 406 -20.71 16.33 -33.48
CA SER A 406 -21.33 15.19 -34.17
C SER A 406 -22.35 15.60 -35.22
N ASP A 407 -22.95 16.79 -35.07
CA ASP A 407 -24.00 17.34 -35.92
C ASP A 407 -23.49 18.38 -36.90
N GLY A 408 -22.18 18.38 -37.16
CA GLY A 408 -21.55 19.29 -38.14
C GLY A 408 -21.06 20.62 -37.58
N GLY A 409 -21.12 20.82 -36.26
CA GLY A 409 -20.54 21.99 -35.60
C GLY A 409 -19.03 22.10 -35.79
N SER A 410 -18.51 23.32 -35.80
CA SER A 410 -17.08 23.59 -35.96
C SER A 410 -16.38 23.87 -34.62
N TRP A 411 -15.05 23.67 -34.59
CA TRP A 411 -14.25 24.06 -33.43
C TRP A 411 -14.25 25.58 -33.17
N GLU A 412 -14.49 26.39 -34.20
CA GLU A 412 -14.67 27.83 -34.03
C GLU A 412 -15.94 28.16 -33.26
N ASP A 413 -17.03 27.47 -33.55
CA ASP A 413 -18.28 27.63 -32.84
C ASP A 413 -18.15 27.21 -31.39
N VAL A 414 -17.53 26.08 -31.14
CA VAL A 414 -17.24 25.61 -29.77
C VAL A 414 -16.42 26.63 -28.99
N ARG A 415 -15.37 27.17 -29.60
CA ARG A 415 -14.49 28.16 -28.97
C ARG A 415 -15.21 29.45 -28.61
N ARG A 416 -16.13 29.89 -29.45
CA ARG A 416 -16.90 31.15 -29.25
C ARG A 416 -18.04 30.96 -28.26
N ASN A 417 -18.71 29.82 -28.29
CA ASN A 417 -20.02 29.64 -27.70
C ASN A 417 -20.06 28.58 -26.58
N LEU A 418 -18.91 28.11 -26.07
CA LEU A 418 -18.87 27.10 -24.99
C LEU A 418 -19.64 27.61 -23.77
N SER A 419 -20.78 26.97 -23.51
CA SER A 419 -21.68 27.36 -22.42
C SER A 419 -21.25 26.73 -21.08
N ASP A 420 -21.72 27.32 -19.99
CA ASP A 420 -21.52 26.77 -18.65
C ASP A 420 -22.17 25.39 -18.50
N GLU A 421 -23.32 25.19 -19.12
CA GLU A 421 -24.04 23.93 -19.12
C GLU A 421 -23.28 22.83 -19.86
N GLN A 422 -22.64 23.16 -20.97
CA GLN A 422 -21.78 22.22 -21.69
C GLN A 422 -20.55 21.82 -20.86
N VAL A 423 -19.90 22.77 -20.18
CA VAL A 423 -18.79 22.48 -19.26
C VAL A 423 -19.24 21.54 -18.16
N LYS A 424 -20.33 21.87 -17.48
CA LYS A 424 -20.93 21.05 -16.43
C LYS A 424 -21.24 19.63 -16.93
N HIS A 425 -21.90 19.50 -18.08
CA HIS A 425 -22.25 18.22 -18.68
C HIS A 425 -21.03 17.36 -19.03
N ILE A 426 -19.97 17.96 -19.56
CA ILE A 426 -18.71 17.26 -19.85
C ILE A 426 -18.13 16.65 -18.58
N HIS A 427 -18.05 17.45 -17.50
CA HIS A 427 -17.49 16.98 -16.23
C HIS A 427 -18.37 15.95 -15.52
N LEU A 428 -19.69 16.08 -15.58
CA LEU A 428 -20.62 15.07 -15.08
C LEU A 428 -20.51 13.75 -15.85
N THR A 429 -20.38 13.82 -17.18
CA THR A 429 -20.19 12.65 -18.03
C THR A 429 -18.87 11.95 -17.70
N PHE A 430 -17.81 12.73 -17.49
CA PHE A 430 -16.52 12.18 -17.06
C PHE A 430 -16.64 11.47 -15.71
N ALA A 431 -17.26 12.11 -14.73
CA ALA A 431 -17.45 11.53 -13.38
C ALA A 431 -18.27 10.22 -13.43
N SER A 432 -19.25 10.12 -14.33
CA SER A 432 -20.05 8.90 -14.50
C SER A 432 -19.29 7.76 -15.15
N LEU A 433 -18.34 8.05 -16.04
CA LEU A 433 -17.48 7.05 -16.70
C LEU A 433 -16.27 6.67 -15.85
N TRP A 434 -15.86 7.55 -14.96
CA TRP A 434 -14.73 7.41 -14.06
C TRP A 434 -15.11 7.69 -12.61
N PRO A 435 -15.99 6.87 -12.00
CA PRO A 435 -16.30 6.98 -10.58
C PRO A 435 -15.04 6.97 -9.73
N GLU A 436 -15.08 7.67 -8.59
CA GLU A 436 -13.93 7.83 -7.70
C GLU A 436 -13.35 6.50 -7.17
N ASP A 437 -14.21 5.50 -7.02
CA ASP A 437 -13.87 4.16 -6.59
C ASP A 437 -13.44 3.23 -7.73
N THR A 438 -13.18 3.77 -8.94
CA THR A 438 -12.72 2.97 -10.06
C THR A 438 -11.42 2.27 -9.72
N ASP A 439 -11.43 0.95 -9.76
CA ASP A 439 -10.23 0.13 -9.62
C ASP A 439 -9.39 0.21 -10.91
N LEU A 440 -8.56 1.23 -10.99
CA LEU A 440 -7.70 1.47 -12.15
C LEU A 440 -6.73 0.30 -12.38
N ALA A 441 -6.24 -0.32 -11.31
CA ALA A 441 -5.29 -1.42 -11.42
C ALA A 441 -5.89 -2.62 -12.16
N SER A 442 -7.18 -2.89 -11.95
CA SER A 442 -7.89 -3.95 -12.68
C SER A 442 -8.15 -3.64 -14.15
N LEU A 443 -8.14 -2.35 -14.51
CA LEU A 443 -8.40 -1.88 -15.86
C LEU A 443 -7.13 -1.65 -16.69
N ILE A 444 -5.96 -1.55 -16.06
CA ILE A 444 -4.69 -1.33 -16.76
C ILE A 444 -4.41 -2.54 -17.65
N PRO A 445 -4.19 -2.33 -18.97
CA PRO A 445 -3.81 -3.40 -19.88
C PRO A 445 -2.49 -4.02 -19.41
N ARG A 446 -2.44 -5.32 -19.26
CA ARG A 446 -1.20 -6.00 -18.91
C ARG A 446 -0.16 -5.84 -20.00
N PRO A 447 1.13 -5.72 -19.67
CA PRO A 447 2.18 -5.57 -20.66
C PRO A 447 2.15 -6.72 -21.66
N ASN A 448 2.03 -6.41 -22.92
CA ASN A 448 2.33 -7.37 -23.99
C ASN A 448 3.81 -7.21 -24.31
N PRO A 449 4.66 -8.25 -24.14
CA PRO A 449 6.09 -8.12 -24.39
C PRO A 449 6.44 -7.79 -25.85
N LYS A 450 5.46 -7.90 -26.76
CA LYS A 450 5.63 -7.55 -28.19
C LYS A 450 5.21 -6.11 -28.49
N VAL A 451 4.58 -5.41 -27.57
CA VAL A 451 4.03 -4.07 -27.78
C VAL A 451 4.34 -3.22 -26.56
N LEU A 452 5.13 -2.17 -26.75
CA LEU A 452 5.37 -1.17 -25.72
C LEU A 452 4.12 -0.32 -25.53
N ARG A 453 3.51 -0.43 -24.34
CA ARG A 453 2.34 0.35 -23.95
C ARG A 453 2.69 1.23 -22.77
N SER A 454 2.26 2.47 -22.83
CA SER A 454 2.33 3.39 -21.70
C SER A 454 0.94 3.79 -21.26
N VAL A 455 0.73 3.85 -19.96
CA VAL A 455 -0.51 4.35 -19.36
C VAL A 455 -0.21 5.70 -18.72
N TYR A 456 -0.80 6.75 -19.26
CA TYR A 456 -0.73 8.08 -18.67
C TYR A 456 -1.86 8.25 -17.65
N MET A 457 -1.48 8.51 -16.41
CA MET A 457 -2.39 8.76 -15.30
C MET A 457 -2.07 10.13 -14.71
N GLY A 458 -2.98 11.07 -14.85
CA GLY A 458 -2.78 12.38 -14.25
C GLY A 458 -3.51 13.53 -14.95
N ILE A 459 -3.24 14.72 -14.48
CA ILE A 459 -3.79 15.95 -15.05
C ILE A 459 -3.01 16.28 -16.32
N SER A 460 -3.73 16.39 -17.42
CA SER A 460 -3.13 16.74 -18.70
C SER A 460 -2.99 18.25 -18.83
N ASP A 461 -1.77 18.76 -18.64
CA ASP A 461 -1.41 20.03 -19.27
C ASP A 461 -0.96 19.68 -20.70
N PRO A 462 -1.65 20.19 -21.75
CA PRO A 462 -1.29 19.90 -23.14
C PRO A 462 0.19 20.15 -23.47
N ARG A 463 0.79 21.15 -22.84
CA ARG A 463 2.22 21.49 -23.05
C ARG A 463 3.15 20.43 -22.47
N THR A 464 2.79 19.85 -21.33
CA THR A 464 3.59 18.80 -20.67
C THR A 464 3.39 17.46 -21.36
N VAL A 465 2.16 17.14 -21.75
CA VAL A 465 1.83 15.90 -22.47
C VAL A 465 2.53 15.88 -23.82
N GLU A 466 2.48 16.98 -24.58
CA GLU A 466 3.11 17.06 -25.89
C GLU A 466 4.62 16.80 -25.80
N ALA A 467 5.32 17.46 -24.89
CA ALA A 467 6.76 17.29 -24.70
C ALA A 467 7.12 15.85 -24.25
N THR A 468 6.35 15.29 -23.34
CA THR A 468 6.59 13.93 -22.82
C THR A 468 6.25 12.87 -23.85
N VAL A 469 5.10 12.98 -24.51
CA VAL A 469 4.64 12.01 -25.51
C VAL A 469 5.53 12.01 -26.74
N LEU A 470 5.92 13.17 -27.26
CA LEU A 470 6.80 13.24 -28.43
C LEU A 470 8.17 12.59 -28.19
N GLY A 471 8.71 12.73 -26.98
CA GLY A 471 9.97 12.06 -26.60
C GLY A 471 9.87 10.54 -26.54
N TRP A 472 8.69 9.99 -26.23
CA TRP A 472 8.49 8.55 -26.05
C TRP A 472 7.81 7.86 -27.23
N LEU A 473 7.17 8.63 -28.12
CA LEU A 473 6.47 8.11 -29.31
C LEU A 473 7.28 7.08 -30.14
N PRO A 474 8.61 7.24 -30.36
CA PRO A 474 9.38 6.25 -31.10
C PRO A 474 9.46 4.88 -30.41
N PHE A 475 9.17 4.81 -29.11
CA PHE A 475 9.33 3.62 -28.27
C PHE A 475 7.99 3.05 -27.82
N ILE A 476 6.86 3.70 -28.11
CA ILE A 476 5.54 3.33 -27.59
C ILE A 476 4.57 3.16 -28.76
N GLU A 477 3.98 1.98 -28.87
CA GLU A 477 2.95 1.70 -29.88
C GLU A 477 1.55 2.14 -29.46
N GLU A 478 1.28 2.22 -28.14
CA GLU A 478 -0.04 2.61 -27.64
C GLU A 478 0.09 3.41 -26.33
N ILE A 479 -0.55 4.56 -26.29
CA ILE A 479 -0.69 5.38 -25.08
C ILE A 479 -2.15 5.31 -24.63
N VAL A 480 -2.37 4.87 -23.40
CA VAL A 480 -3.70 4.83 -22.77
C VAL A 480 -3.82 6.00 -21.80
N LEU A 481 -4.65 6.97 -22.13
CA LEU A 481 -4.94 8.09 -21.25
C LEU A 481 -6.04 7.69 -20.27
N VAL A 482 -5.74 7.74 -18.98
CA VAL A 482 -6.70 7.36 -17.92
C VAL A 482 -7.46 8.57 -17.41
N ASN A 483 -6.86 9.75 -17.37
CA ASN A 483 -7.50 10.90 -16.72
C ASN A 483 -7.08 12.25 -17.33
N PRO A 484 -7.75 12.73 -18.38
CA PRO A 484 -7.56 14.11 -18.85
C PRO A 484 -8.37 15.13 -18.03
N PHE A 485 -9.25 14.71 -17.11
CA PHE A 485 -10.13 15.57 -16.35
C PHE A 485 -10.02 15.33 -14.84
N PHE A 486 -10.33 16.36 -14.07
CA PHE A 486 -10.43 16.25 -12.62
C PHE A 486 -11.75 15.63 -12.19
N LEU A 487 -11.71 14.82 -11.15
CA LEU A 487 -12.91 14.45 -10.41
C LEU A 487 -13.35 15.63 -9.55
N SER A 488 -14.40 16.27 -9.99
CA SER A 488 -14.92 17.49 -9.39
C SER A 488 -15.65 17.30 -8.06
N THR A 489 -16.03 16.07 -7.74
CA THR A 489 -16.80 15.71 -6.54
C THR A 489 -16.06 15.98 -5.22
N ARG A 490 -14.73 16.16 -5.26
CA ARG A 490 -13.89 16.45 -4.10
C ARG A 490 -13.45 17.89 -3.99
N MET A 491 -13.87 18.73 -4.92
CA MET A 491 -13.52 20.13 -4.91
C MET A 491 -14.53 20.93 -4.13
N LYS A 492 -14.10 22.00 -3.45
CA LYS A 492 -15.04 22.97 -2.92
C LYS A 492 -15.89 23.53 -4.05
N PRO A 493 -17.18 23.87 -3.82
CA PRO A 493 -18.08 24.33 -4.87
C PRO A 493 -17.53 25.45 -5.74
N GLU A 494 -16.82 26.40 -5.12
CA GLU A 494 -16.19 27.54 -5.82
C GLU A 494 -15.09 27.13 -6.81
N PHE A 495 -14.49 25.95 -6.65
CA PHE A 495 -13.45 25.42 -7.52
C PHE A 495 -13.93 24.23 -8.37
N SER A 496 -15.18 23.84 -8.23
CA SER A 496 -15.75 22.72 -8.96
C SER A 496 -16.21 23.15 -10.36
N PRO A 497 -15.77 22.50 -11.44
CA PRO A 497 -16.27 22.79 -12.79
C PRO A 497 -17.75 22.40 -12.98
N ILE A 498 -18.35 21.66 -12.05
CA ILE A 498 -19.77 21.33 -12.05
C ILE A 498 -20.59 22.45 -11.39
N GLU A 499 -20.13 22.97 -10.25
CA GLU A 499 -20.84 23.99 -9.48
C GLU A 499 -20.48 25.41 -9.93
N SER A 500 -19.25 25.62 -10.43
CA SER A 500 -18.74 26.92 -10.89
C SER A 500 -18.10 26.81 -12.29
N PRO A 501 -18.86 26.43 -13.32
CA PRO A 501 -18.33 26.07 -14.64
C PRO A 501 -17.68 27.25 -15.39
N THR A 502 -18.10 28.49 -15.14
CA THR A 502 -17.62 29.69 -15.84
C THR A 502 -16.11 29.84 -15.78
N GLY A 503 -15.51 29.61 -14.59
CA GLY A 503 -14.06 29.68 -14.39
C GLY A 503 -13.28 28.57 -15.09
N HIS A 504 -13.94 27.50 -15.51
CA HIS A 504 -13.32 26.30 -16.06
C HIS A 504 -13.42 26.18 -17.59
N LYS A 505 -14.10 27.10 -18.29
CA LYS A 505 -14.32 27.03 -19.76
C LYS A 505 -13.04 26.83 -20.54
N MET A 506 -12.04 27.66 -20.30
CA MET A 506 -10.77 27.59 -21.04
C MET A 506 -10.00 26.29 -20.79
N GLN A 507 -10.00 25.81 -19.54
CA GLN A 507 -9.32 24.56 -19.22
C GLN A 507 -10.08 23.38 -19.82
N THR A 508 -11.41 23.36 -19.72
CA THR A 508 -12.23 22.31 -20.32
C THR A 508 -12.04 22.28 -21.85
N LEU A 509 -12.03 23.42 -22.51
CA LEU A 509 -11.77 23.50 -23.95
C LEU A 509 -10.42 22.90 -24.33
N LYS A 510 -9.34 23.24 -23.59
CA LYS A 510 -8.00 22.67 -23.84
C LYS A 510 -8.00 21.16 -23.67
N ASN A 511 -8.61 20.66 -22.60
CA ASN A 511 -8.67 19.23 -22.30
C ASN A 511 -9.45 18.46 -23.37
N VAL A 512 -10.56 19.04 -23.84
CA VAL A 512 -11.39 18.43 -24.88
C VAL A 512 -10.68 18.42 -26.24
N ILE A 513 -9.98 19.48 -26.60
CA ILE A 513 -9.16 19.50 -27.82
C ILE A 513 -8.11 18.41 -27.76
N LEU A 514 -7.40 18.28 -26.62
CA LEU A 514 -6.40 17.23 -26.43
C LEU A 514 -7.00 15.81 -26.52
N LEU A 515 -8.19 15.64 -25.95
CA LEU A 515 -8.88 14.33 -25.93
C LEU A 515 -9.34 13.91 -27.34
N LEU A 516 -9.79 14.86 -28.18
CA LEU A 516 -10.43 14.55 -29.46
C LEU A 516 -9.49 14.64 -30.68
N LYS A 517 -8.29 15.17 -30.50
CA LYS A 517 -7.19 15.12 -31.48
C LYS A 517 -6.37 13.84 -31.34
#